data_4758d6332cf889d6b1aa7e1d4e6cbc44
#
_entry.id   4758d6332cf889d6b1aa7e1d4e6cbc44
#
_cell.length_a   1.000
_cell.length_b   1.000
_cell.length_c   1.000
_cell.angle_alpha   90.00
_cell.angle_beta   90.00
_cell.angle_gamma   90.00
#
_symmetry.space_group_name_H-M   'P 1'
#
loop_
_entity.id
_entity.type
_entity.pdbx_description
1 polymer ?
#
loop_
_entity_poly.entity_id
_entity_poly.type
_entity_poly.pdbx_seq_one_letter_code
_entity_poly.pdbx_strand_id
1 'polypeptide(L)'
;MKKKGLVIIYDPHALMQFLQFYCMNDHSEIEWDVLCLPKDDGEQEMDGFCEKTGIFKNIYKNDTEFKRISIAKKIGLFVPMFFYALFGKQKKMCIKIFNSMVDDISAYDYYAANTESGFMAGLMSSFAKEKHTVYFEDGSADYNIERKKNQSIFNKWSFMNFQCVLMAKLGYFGKGYVYFEPTKYCYKYASIPEELAYKNYKEIYKFELNDEENEKYKDLLKKVYPELEQYEIINKGSCLAFTIPVTADNNFGEDYIIKYQDYINNHAKEVYLKKHPRDNHIYEFSDNIVFHEIPQDIPAEMIFPYFNGCECYMMEPDSLLINMSSFDLFINVLYYKTYTDEENKLFAFSFTREFEEEYCKRFIGDKFQIIELQ
;
A
#
# COMPACT_ATOMS: atom_id res chain seq x y z
N MET A 1 -19.72 27.33 4.73
CA MET A 1 -19.90 26.24 3.77
C MET A 1 -18.71 25.32 3.98
N LYS A 2 -18.91 24.02 4.23
CA LYS A 2 -17.80 23.09 4.38
C LYS A 2 -17.00 22.98 3.09
N LYS A 3 -15.68 22.79 3.19
CA LYS A 3 -14.82 22.47 2.04
C LYS A 3 -15.12 21.07 1.56
N LYS A 4 -14.82 20.77 0.32
CA LYS A 4 -15.03 19.45 -0.26
C LYS A 4 -13.70 18.74 -0.52
N GLY A 5 -13.60 17.49 -0.11
CA GLY A 5 -12.46 16.60 -0.39
C GLY A 5 -12.89 15.43 -1.27
N LEU A 6 -12.02 15.01 -2.17
CA LEU A 6 -12.17 13.79 -2.94
C LEU A 6 -10.94 12.89 -2.71
N VAL A 7 -11.18 11.65 -2.29
CA VAL A 7 -10.15 10.62 -2.24
C VAL A 7 -10.38 9.56 -3.32
N ILE A 8 -9.28 9.06 -3.90
CA ILE A 8 -9.31 7.93 -4.84
C ILE A 8 -8.78 6.70 -4.13
N ILE A 9 -9.57 5.63 -4.11
CA ILE A 9 -9.27 4.37 -3.45
C ILE A 9 -9.46 3.23 -4.44
N TYR A 10 -8.45 2.34 -4.54
CA TYR A 10 -8.50 1.17 -5.42
C TYR A 10 -8.20 -0.14 -4.69
N ASP A 11 -7.76 -0.10 -3.45
CA ASP A 11 -7.49 -1.28 -2.64
C ASP A 11 -7.63 -0.99 -1.15
N PRO A 12 -7.65 -2.03 -0.30
CA PRO A 12 -7.74 -1.88 1.15
C PRO A 12 -6.59 -1.07 1.74
N HIS A 13 -5.37 -1.15 1.17
CA HIS A 13 -4.22 -0.39 1.63
C HIS A 13 -4.43 1.13 1.44
N ALA A 14 -4.97 1.54 0.28
CA ALA A 14 -5.32 2.94 0.03
C ALA A 14 -6.38 3.46 1.01
N LEU A 15 -7.38 2.63 1.34
CA LEU A 15 -8.38 2.97 2.34
C LEU A 15 -7.74 3.14 3.72
N MET A 16 -6.92 2.19 4.14
CA MET A 16 -6.20 2.24 5.42
C MET A 16 -5.40 3.53 5.57
N GLN A 17 -4.60 3.89 4.59
CA GLN A 17 -3.79 5.11 4.60
C GLN A 17 -4.65 6.37 4.67
N PHE A 18 -5.78 6.39 3.94
CA PHE A 18 -6.72 7.50 4.06
C PHE A 18 -7.35 7.57 5.46
N LEU A 19 -7.69 6.44 6.07
CA LEU A 19 -8.23 6.41 7.43
C LEU A 19 -7.21 6.91 8.47
N GLN A 20 -5.93 6.53 8.34
CA GLN A 20 -4.85 7.07 9.17
C GLN A 20 -4.75 8.59 9.01
N PHE A 21 -4.65 9.07 7.77
CA PHE A 21 -4.65 10.51 7.47
C PHE A 21 -5.87 11.23 8.05
N TYR A 22 -7.05 10.62 7.94
CA TYR A 22 -8.30 11.16 8.48
C TYR A 22 -8.30 11.25 10.01
N CYS A 23 -7.64 10.32 10.69
CA CYS A 23 -7.51 10.34 12.14
C CYS A 23 -6.48 11.36 12.65
N MET A 24 -5.37 11.54 11.92
CA MET A 24 -4.28 12.46 12.25
C MET A 24 -4.63 13.93 12.09
N ASN A 25 -5.70 14.26 11.39
CA ASN A 25 -6.02 15.63 11.02
C ASN A 25 -7.44 16.01 11.44
N ASP A 26 -7.66 17.30 11.69
CA ASP A 26 -9.01 17.81 11.89
C ASP A 26 -9.71 18.00 10.54
N HIS A 27 -10.71 17.17 10.29
CA HIS A 27 -11.55 17.20 9.09
C HIS A 27 -12.97 17.73 9.35
N SER A 28 -13.22 18.33 10.51
CA SER A 28 -14.56 18.84 10.88
C SER A 28 -15.16 19.81 9.84
N GLU A 29 -14.31 20.53 9.14
CA GLU A 29 -14.70 21.48 8.09
C GLU A 29 -14.65 20.91 6.67
N ILE A 30 -14.26 19.63 6.50
CA ILE A 30 -14.13 19.00 5.19
C ILE A 30 -15.18 17.90 5.06
N GLU A 31 -15.91 17.93 3.97
CA GLU A 31 -16.86 16.90 3.58
C GLU A 31 -16.18 16.04 2.51
N TRP A 32 -15.92 14.76 2.83
CA TRP A 32 -15.18 13.85 1.95
C TRP A 32 -16.13 13.02 1.08
N ASP A 33 -15.83 12.99 -0.21
CA ASP A 33 -16.35 12.05 -1.17
C ASP A 33 -15.25 11.05 -1.55
N VAL A 34 -15.62 9.85 -2.01
CA VAL A 34 -14.68 8.83 -2.46
C VAL A 34 -14.99 8.37 -3.88
N LEU A 35 -13.95 8.21 -4.69
CA LEU A 35 -13.99 7.54 -5.98
C LEU A 35 -13.33 6.17 -5.85
N CYS A 36 -14.13 5.12 -5.88
CA CYS A 36 -13.67 3.74 -5.87
C CYS A 36 -13.34 3.31 -7.30
N LEU A 37 -12.09 2.90 -7.53
CA LEU A 37 -11.60 2.38 -8.80
C LEU A 37 -11.36 0.88 -8.67
N PRO A 38 -11.77 0.06 -9.65
CA PRO A 38 -11.46 -1.35 -9.65
C PRO A 38 -9.94 -1.54 -9.87
N LYS A 39 -9.31 -2.42 -9.09
CA LYS A 39 -7.92 -2.77 -9.28
C LYS A 39 -7.78 -3.89 -10.32
N ASP A 40 -7.94 -5.10 -10.02
CA ASP A 40 -7.82 -6.23 -10.95
C ASP A 40 -8.94 -7.27 -10.74
N ASP A 41 -9.05 -8.25 -11.64
CA ASP A 41 -10.06 -9.30 -11.58
C ASP A 41 -10.10 -10.03 -10.23
N GLY A 42 -11.24 -9.98 -9.56
CA GLY A 42 -11.53 -10.77 -8.36
C GLY A 42 -11.21 -10.09 -7.03
N GLU A 43 -10.78 -8.84 -7.01
CA GLU A 43 -10.57 -8.08 -5.77
C GLU A 43 -11.88 -7.51 -5.20
N GLN A 44 -11.89 -7.32 -3.86
CA GLN A 44 -13.04 -6.87 -3.09
C GLN A 44 -13.60 -5.54 -3.60
N GLU A 45 -14.91 -5.42 -3.66
CA GLU A 45 -15.59 -4.16 -4.00
C GLU A 45 -15.36 -3.12 -2.90
N MET A 46 -14.49 -2.15 -3.17
CA MET A 46 -14.05 -1.14 -2.19
C MET A 46 -15.18 -0.20 -1.73
N ASP A 47 -16.21 -0.04 -2.52
CA ASP A 47 -17.35 0.81 -2.19
C ASP A 47 -18.08 0.34 -0.92
N GLY A 48 -18.33 -0.97 -0.76
CA GLY A 48 -18.94 -1.52 0.45
C GLY A 48 -18.10 -1.28 1.71
N PHE A 49 -16.77 -1.32 1.61
CA PHE A 49 -15.88 -0.97 2.71
C PHE A 49 -15.93 0.54 3.03
N CYS A 50 -15.93 1.38 2.00
CA CYS A 50 -16.07 2.82 2.17
C CYS A 50 -17.40 3.21 2.82
N GLU A 51 -18.51 2.56 2.43
CA GLU A 51 -19.83 2.75 3.05
C GLU A 51 -19.83 2.46 4.55
N LYS A 52 -19.23 1.35 4.95
CA LYS A 52 -19.15 0.93 6.36
C LYS A 52 -18.41 1.94 7.25
N THR A 53 -17.44 2.67 6.72
CA THR A 53 -16.71 3.69 7.52
C THR A 53 -17.61 4.81 8.01
N GLY A 54 -18.63 5.17 7.21
CA GLY A 54 -19.57 6.27 7.50
C GLY A 54 -18.95 7.67 7.43
N ILE A 55 -17.74 7.83 6.88
CA ILE A 55 -17.04 9.12 6.78
C ILE A 55 -17.26 9.81 5.43
N PHE A 56 -17.65 9.07 4.40
CA PHE A 56 -17.87 9.59 3.06
C PHE A 56 -19.32 10.03 2.84
N LYS A 57 -19.49 11.19 2.22
CA LYS A 57 -20.80 11.71 1.88
C LYS A 57 -21.35 11.08 0.60
N ASN A 58 -20.52 11.02 -0.44
CA ASN A 58 -20.86 10.40 -1.70
C ASN A 58 -19.78 9.35 -2.06
N ILE A 59 -20.24 8.23 -2.59
CA ILE A 59 -19.39 7.13 -3.03
C ILE A 59 -19.63 6.93 -4.52
N TYR A 60 -18.61 7.24 -5.32
CA TYR A 60 -18.64 7.08 -6.76
C TYR A 60 -17.95 5.77 -7.13
N LYS A 61 -18.62 4.99 -7.98
CA LYS A 61 -18.07 3.76 -8.56
C LYS A 61 -17.67 4.04 -10.00
N ASN A 62 -16.49 3.57 -10.37
CA ASN A 62 -16.12 3.56 -11.78
C ASN A 62 -15.96 2.13 -12.26
N ASP A 63 -16.99 1.60 -12.89
CA ASP A 63 -17.02 0.26 -13.50
C ASP A 63 -16.20 0.20 -14.81
N THR A 64 -15.59 1.31 -15.21
CA THR A 64 -14.82 1.37 -16.44
C THR A 64 -13.42 0.82 -16.20
N GLU A 65 -13.25 -0.48 -16.36
CA GLU A 65 -11.96 -1.13 -16.37
C GLU A 65 -11.05 -0.55 -17.46
N PHE A 66 -10.16 0.36 -17.10
CA PHE A 66 -9.18 0.91 -18.05
C PHE A 66 -8.31 -0.19 -18.69
N LYS A 67 -8.09 -1.31 -18.00
CA LYS A 67 -7.32 -2.45 -18.54
C LYS A 67 -8.07 -3.24 -19.63
N ARG A 68 -9.39 -3.38 -19.51
CA ARG A 68 -10.24 -4.11 -20.47
C ARG A 68 -10.77 -3.26 -21.62
N ILE A 69 -10.47 -1.97 -21.63
CA ILE A 69 -10.83 -1.12 -22.77
C ILE A 69 -10.13 -1.65 -24.03
N SER A 70 -10.91 -1.92 -25.08
CA SER A 70 -10.39 -2.37 -26.35
C SER A 70 -9.32 -1.42 -26.89
N ILE A 71 -8.36 -1.94 -27.66
CA ILE A 71 -7.27 -1.13 -28.27
C ILE A 71 -7.84 0.08 -29.03
N ALA A 72 -8.96 -0.08 -29.72
CA ALA A 72 -9.64 1.01 -30.42
C ALA A 72 -10.14 2.11 -29.47
N LYS A 73 -10.72 1.73 -28.30
CA LYS A 73 -11.11 2.69 -27.25
C LYS A 73 -9.89 3.36 -26.61
N LYS A 74 -8.80 2.62 -26.38
CA LYS A 74 -7.54 3.18 -25.88
C LYS A 74 -6.99 4.24 -26.86
N ILE A 75 -6.93 3.94 -28.14
CA ILE A 75 -6.53 4.90 -29.19
C ILE A 75 -7.47 6.12 -29.20
N GLY A 76 -8.79 5.88 -29.11
CA GLY A 76 -9.79 6.95 -29.06
C GLY A 76 -9.65 7.89 -27.86
N LEU A 77 -9.13 7.40 -26.74
CA LEU A 77 -8.80 8.23 -25.55
C LEU A 77 -7.44 8.95 -25.71
N PHE A 78 -6.43 8.26 -26.22
CA PHE A 78 -5.06 8.79 -26.30
C PHE A 78 -4.87 9.85 -27.36
N VAL A 79 -5.52 9.74 -28.52
CA VAL A 79 -5.41 10.74 -29.60
C VAL A 79 -5.91 12.11 -29.14
N PRO A 80 -7.11 12.26 -28.56
CA PRO A 80 -7.52 13.52 -27.97
C PRO A 80 -6.59 14.02 -26.85
N MET A 81 -6.09 13.11 -25.98
CA MET A 81 -5.16 13.47 -24.91
C MET A 81 -3.87 14.08 -25.45
N PHE A 82 -3.33 13.50 -26.51
CA PHE A 82 -2.14 14.02 -27.17
C PHE A 82 -2.35 15.46 -27.68
N PHE A 83 -3.47 15.71 -28.36
CA PHE A 83 -3.78 17.05 -28.86
C PHE A 83 -4.06 18.05 -27.72
N TYR A 84 -4.77 17.63 -26.67
CA TYR A 84 -4.98 18.50 -25.49
C TYR A 84 -3.65 18.86 -24.82
N ALA A 85 -2.71 17.91 -24.73
CA ALA A 85 -1.39 18.15 -24.18
C ALA A 85 -0.58 19.11 -25.05
N LEU A 86 -0.56 18.90 -26.38
CA LEU A 86 0.10 19.80 -27.33
C LEU A 86 -0.37 21.25 -27.24
N PHE A 87 -1.66 21.45 -26.99
CA PHE A 87 -2.25 22.79 -26.90
C PHE A 87 -2.29 23.35 -25.49
N GLY A 88 -1.63 22.72 -24.50
CA GLY A 88 -1.62 23.18 -23.09
C GLY A 88 -2.99 23.15 -22.42
N LYS A 89 -3.89 22.26 -22.88
CA LYS A 89 -5.27 22.15 -22.37
C LYS A 89 -5.49 20.93 -21.46
N GLN A 90 -4.41 20.43 -20.83
CA GLN A 90 -4.43 19.23 -19.98
C GLN A 90 -5.50 19.30 -18.89
N LYS A 91 -5.60 20.44 -18.20
CA LYS A 91 -6.60 20.65 -17.14
C LYS A 91 -8.04 20.46 -17.66
N LYS A 92 -8.37 20.97 -18.85
CA LYS A 92 -9.71 20.78 -19.42
C LYS A 92 -10.02 19.31 -19.68
N MET A 93 -9.02 18.55 -20.07
CA MET A 93 -9.18 17.13 -20.29
C MET A 93 -9.33 16.37 -18.99
N CYS A 94 -8.56 16.71 -17.95
CA CYS A 94 -8.72 16.14 -16.62
C CYS A 94 -10.14 16.34 -16.11
N ILE A 95 -10.64 17.58 -16.18
CA ILE A 95 -12.03 17.91 -15.81
C ILE A 95 -13.01 17.01 -16.57
N LYS A 96 -12.85 16.88 -17.89
CA LYS A 96 -13.76 16.05 -18.70
C LYS A 96 -13.76 14.57 -18.28
N ILE A 97 -12.58 14.02 -18.00
CA ILE A 97 -12.45 12.60 -17.60
C ILE A 97 -13.04 12.41 -16.21
N PHE A 98 -12.67 13.24 -15.24
CA PHE A 98 -13.17 13.10 -13.89
C PHE A 98 -14.70 13.37 -13.77
N ASN A 99 -15.22 14.32 -14.55
CA ASN A 99 -16.67 14.59 -14.60
C ASN A 99 -17.47 13.47 -15.29
N SER A 100 -16.81 12.46 -15.86
CA SER A 100 -17.50 11.22 -16.26
C SER A 100 -17.59 10.19 -15.13
N MET A 101 -16.93 10.44 -14.00
CA MET A 101 -16.85 9.52 -12.84
C MET A 101 -17.42 10.14 -11.57
N VAL A 102 -17.28 11.47 -11.41
CA VAL A 102 -17.81 12.25 -10.28
C VAL A 102 -18.60 13.45 -10.83
N ASP A 103 -19.50 14.03 -10.04
CA ASP A 103 -20.40 15.09 -10.52
C ASP A 103 -19.68 16.32 -11.06
N ASP A 104 -18.78 16.89 -10.28
CA ASP A 104 -17.93 18.03 -10.70
C ASP A 104 -16.59 18.00 -9.97
N ILE A 105 -15.55 17.55 -10.67
CA ILE A 105 -14.19 17.48 -10.11
C ILE A 105 -13.66 18.86 -9.71
N SER A 106 -14.09 19.93 -10.35
CA SER A 106 -13.60 21.28 -10.05
C SER A 106 -14.15 21.86 -8.75
N ALA A 107 -15.23 21.26 -8.23
CA ALA A 107 -15.87 21.69 -6.98
C ALA A 107 -15.11 21.30 -5.72
N TYR A 108 -14.12 20.40 -5.83
CA TYR A 108 -13.32 19.95 -4.69
C TYR A 108 -12.17 20.92 -4.38
N ASP A 109 -11.89 21.09 -3.09
CA ASP A 109 -10.79 21.89 -2.56
C ASP A 109 -9.58 21.01 -2.22
N TYR A 110 -9.83 19.73 -1.90
CA TYR A 110 -8.87 18.73 -1.48
C TYR A 110 -8.94 17.49 -2.37
N TYR A 111 -7.77 16.93 -2.69
CA TYR A 111 -7.63 15.66 -3.39
C TYR A 111 -6.66 14.77 -2.62
N ALA A 112 -6.96 13.48 -2.51
CA ALA A 112 -6.09 12.49 -1.89
C ALA A 112 -6.00 11.23 -2.72
N ALA A 113 -4.82 10.58 -2.77
CA ALA A 113 -4.59 9.28 -3.40
C ALA A 113 -3.36 8.62 -2.80
N ASN A 114 -3.25 7.28 -2.87
CA ASN A 114 -2.11 6.55 -2.33
C ASN A 114 -0.93 6.39 -3.31
N THR A 115 -1.01 6.83 -4.53
CA THR A 115 0.08 6.70 -5.50
C THR A 115 0.22 7.91 -6.39
N GLU A 116 1.47 8.29 -6.68
CA GLU A 116 1.79 9.23 -7.74
C GLU A 116 1.94 8.53 -9.10
N SER A 117 1.94 7.21 -9.11
CA SER A 117 2.00 6.41 -10.32
C SER A 117 0.61 6.21 -10.91
N GLY A 118 0.55 5.95 -12.20
CA GLY A 118 -0.71 5.72 -12.87
C GLY A 118 -1.40 6.99 -13.38
N PHE A 119 -2.33 6.75 -14.28
CA PHE A 119 -3.00 7.80 -15.06
C PHE A 119 -3.81 8.76 -14.17
N MET A 120 -4.54 8.21 -13.19
CA MET A 120 -5.44 9.01 -12.35
C MET A 120 -4.67 9.96 -11.42
N ALA A 121 -3.58 9.49 -10.82
CA ALA A 121 -2.73 10.32 -9.98
C ALA A 121 -2.07 11.46 -10.79
N GLY A 122 -1.62 11.16 -12.00
CA GLY A 122 -1.11 12.19 -12.92
C GLY A 122 -2.16 13.24 -13.28
N LEU A 123 -3.41 12.83 -13.47
CA LEU A 123 -4.51 13.77 -13.69
C LEU A 123 -4.75 14.66 -12.45
N MET A 124 -4.76 14.10 -11.24
CA MET A 124 -4.91 14.87 -10.00
C MET A 124 -3.80 15.89 -9.81
N SER A 125 -2.56 15.55 -10.15
CA SER A 125 -1.42 16.47 -10.05
C SER A 125 -1.60 17.75 -10.85
N SER A 126 -2.43 17.73 -11.89
CA SER A 126 -2.74 18.92 -12.68
C SER A 126 -3.53 19.99 -11.90
N PHE A 127 -4.18 19.61 -10.81
CA PHE A 127 -4.89 20.53 -9.90
C PHE A 127 -4.03 20.99 -8.72
N ALA A 128 -2.86 20.39 -8.50
CA ALA A 128 -2.07 20.58 -7.28
C ALA A 128 -1.60 22.04 -7.04
N LYS A 129 -1.51 22.87 -8.08
CA LYS A 129 -1.18 24.30 -7.94
C LYS A 129 -2.29 25.13 -7.31
N GLU A 130 -3.53 24.70 -7.46
CA GLU A 130 -4.71 25.49 -7.11
C GLU A 130 -5.49 24.85 -5.96
N LYS A 131 -5.28 23.57 -5.73
CA LYS A 131 -6.00 22.72 -4.80
C LYS A 131 -5.05 22.02 -3.85
N HIS A 132 -5.51 21.68 -2.67
CA HIS A 132 -4.72 20.93 -1.72
C HIS A 132 -4.67 19.45 -2.14
N THR A 133 -3.51 18.99 -2.57
CA THR A 133 -3.33 17.62 -3.08
C THR A 133 -2.39 16.85 -2.16
N VAL A 134 -2.87 15.71 -1.67
CA VAL A 134 -2.18 14.81 -0.75
C VAL A 134 -1.93 13.47 -1.44
N TYR A 135 -0.70 12.98 -1.35
CA TYR A 135 -0.35 11.63 -1.74
C TYR A 135 0.07 10.81 -0.53
N PHE A 136 -0.40 9.58 -0.49
CA PHE A 136 0.06 8.57 0.45
C PHE A 136 1.15 7.72 -0.20
N GLU A 137 1.92 7.01 0.58
CA GLU A 137 2.93 6.10 0.06
C GLU A 137 2.32 4.90 -0.69
N ASP A 138 3.04 4.39 -1.69
CA ASP A 138 2.67 3.20 -2.46
C ASP A 138 3.56 2.01 -2.04
N GLY A 139 3.54 1.69 -0.74
CA GLY A 139 4.32 0.61 -0.15
C GLY A 139 5.82 0.68 -0.49
N SER A 140 6.46 -0.47 -0.67
CA SER A 140 7.91 -0.58 -0.98
C SER A 140 8.34 0.16 -2.26
N ALA A 141 7.40 0.46 -3.15
CA ALA A 141 7.70 1.14 -4.40
C ALA A 141 8.28 2.54 -4.19
N ASP A 142 7.86 3.26 -3.16
CA ASP A 142 8.33 4.61 -2.86
C ASP A 142 9.74 4.66 -2.27
N TYR A 143 10.21 3.55 -1.74
CA TYR A 143 11.50 3.42 -1.07
C TYR A 143 12.59 2.80 -1.94
N ASN A 144 12.25 2.24 -3.11
CA ASN A 144 13.18 1.53 -3.98
C ASN A 144 13.92 2.48 -4.95
N ILE A 145 15.09 2.94 -4.53
CA ILE A 145 15.95 3.85 -5.32
C ILE A 145 16.45 3.17 -6.61
N GLU A 146 16.81 1.89 -6.55
CA GLU A 146 17.35 1.18 -7.72
C GLU A 146 16.29 0.90 -8.78
N ARG A 147 15.09 0.56 -8.37
CA ARG A 147 13.96 0.42 -9.29
C ARG A 147 13.71 1.70 -10.06
N LYS A 148 13.90 2.85 -9.43
CA LYS A 148 13.77 4.17 -10.06
C LYS A 148 14.95 4.52 -10.98
N LYS A 149 16.19 4.15 -10.63
CA LYS A 149 17.39 4.36 -11.46
C LYS A 149 17.39 3.47 -12.71
N ASN A 150 16.95 2.21 -12.57
CA ASN A 150 16.97 1.22 -13.65
C ASN A 150 15.78 1.31 -14.61
N GLN A 151 14.79 2.10 -14.31
CA GLN A 151 13.65 2.34 -15.18
C GLN A 151 13.95 3.42 -16.24
N SER A 152 15.08 3.29 -16.92
CA SER A 152 15.36 4.10 -18.08
C SER A 152 14.30 3.86 -19.14
N ILE A 153 13.76 4.96 -19.65
CA ILE A 153 12.77 5.06 -20.74
C ILE A 153 13.08 4.16 -21.93
N PHE A 154 14.36 3.86 -22.15
CA PHE A 154 14.85 3.11 -23.30
C PHE A 154 14.94 1.59 -23.08
N ASN A 155 14.84 1.10 -21.83
CA ASN A 155 15.08 -0.30 -21.54
C ASN A 155 13.85 -1.22 -21.68
N LYS A 156 12.65 -0.71 -21.85
CA LYS A 156 11.44 -1.51 -22.05
C LYS A 156 10.56 -0.94 -23.14
N TRP A 157 10.68 -1.49 -24.34
CA TRP A 157 9.83 -1.21 -25.48
C TRP A 157 8.42 -1.77 -25.28
N SER A 158 7.66 -1.24 -24.33
CA SER A 158 6.24 -1.47 -24.30
C SER A 158 5.49 -0.23 -24.78
N PHE A 159 4.36 -0.44 -25.42
CA PHE A 159 3.50 0.65 -25.88
C PHE A 159 3.10 1.58 -24.72
N MET A 160 2.93 1.02 -23.53
CA MET A 160 2.60 1.77 -22.33
C MET A 160 3.74 2.69 -21.88
N ASN A 161 5.00 2.25 -22.00
CA ASN A 161 6.19 3.05 -21.70
C ASN A 161 6.31 4.23 -22.65
N PHE A 162 6.09 4.01 -23.95
CA PHE A 162 6.10 5.07 -24.94
C PHE A 162 5.05 6.14 -24.65
N GLN A 163 3.86 5.74 -24.22
CA GLN A 163 2.78 6.65 -23.84
C GLN A 163 3.15 7.48 -22.60
N CYS A 164 3.65 6.86 -21.53
CA CYS A 164 4.09 7.57 -20.33
C CYS A 164 5.20 8.58 -20.65
N VAL A 165 6.17 8.19 -21.48
CA VAL A 165 7.25 9.09 -21.94
C VAL A 165 6.72 10.28 -22.72
N LEU A 166 5.81 10.03 -23.64
CA LEU A 166 5.22 11.08 -24.47
C LEU A 166 4.44 12.07 -23.59
N MET A 167 3.65 11.55 -22.66
CA MET A 167 2.87 12.35 -21.72
C MET A 167 3.75 13.13 -20.76
N ALA A 168 4.83 12.55 -20.27
CA ALA A 168 5.82 13.24 -19.43
C ALA A 168 6.50 14.38 -20.16
N LYS A 169 6.95 14.16 -21.41
CA LYS A 169 7.56 15.21 -22.26
C LYS A 169 6.61 16.35 -22.57
N LEU A 170 5.32 16.08 -22.63
CA LEU A 170 4.30 17.09 -22.85
C LEU A 170 3.88 17.81 -21.56
N GLY A 171 4.56 17.52 -20.44
CA GLY A 171 4.29 18.14 -19.13
C GLY A 171 3.01 17.66 -18.46
N TYR A 172 2.47 16.54 -18.91
CA TYR A 172 1.25 15.95 -18.37
C TYR A 172 1.51 15.15 -17.09
N PHE A 173 2.67 14.46 -17.07
CA PHE A 173 3.19 13.73 -15.93
C PHE A 173 4.61 14.22 -15.65
N GLY A 174 5.11 14.00 -14.45
CA GLY A 174 6.51 14.23 -14.14
C GLY A 174 7.46 13.39 -15.01
N LYS A 175 8.75 13.62 -14.93
CA LYS A 175 9.78 13.02 -15.83
C LYS A 175 10.06 11.54 -15.57
N GLY A 176 9.27 10.85 -14.79
CA GLY A 176 9.45 9.44 -14.47
C GLY A 176 8.61 8.54 -15.37
N TYR A 177 9.16 7.38 -15.71
CA TYR A 177 8.48 6.36 -16.48
C TYR A 177 7.36 5.64 -15.68
N VAL A 178 7.54 5.45 -14.39
CA VAL A 178 6.60 4.76 -13.49
C VAL A 178 6.10 5.69 -12.41
N TYR A 179 6.91 6.67 -12.04
CA TYR A 179 6.59 7.65 -11.02
C TYR A 179 6.59 9.02 -11.67
N PHE A 180 5.52 9.78 -11.45
CA PHE A 180 5.49 11.18 -11.81
C PHE A 180 6.47 11.92 -10.91
N GLU A 181 7.15 12.92 -11.45
CA GLU A 181 7.86 13.85 -10.57
C GLU A 181 6.81 14.43 -9.62
N PRO A 182 6.94 14.21 -8.31
CA PRO A 182 6.02 14.80 -7.36
C PRO A 182 6.10 16.31 -7.54
N THR A 183 4.97 16.93 -7.70
CA THR A 183 4.98 18.37 -7.86
C THR A 183 5.31 19.00 -6.52
N LYS A 184 6.16 20.01 -6.51
CA LYS A 184 6.48 20.83 -5.32
C LYS A 184 5.25 21.49 -4.64
N TYR A 185 4.08 21.23 -5.16
CA TYR A 185 2.81 21.74 -4.64
C TYR A 185 2.00 20.67 -3.89
N CYS A 186 2.41 19.40 -3.96
CA CYS A 186 1.73 18.30 -3.29
C CYS A 186 2.31 18.01 -1.92
N TYR A 187 1.49 17.50 -1.04
CA TYR A 187 1.86 16.98 0.26
C TYR A 187 2.04 15.45 0.16
N LYS A 188 2.92 14.88 0.97
CA LYS A 188 3.16 13.44 1.04
C LYS A 188 3.01 12.95 2.47
N TYR A 189 2.35 11.82 2.67
CA TYR A 189 2.35 11.07 3.92
C TYR A 189 3.05 9.73 3.69
N ALA A 190 3.96 9.39 4.57
CA ALA A 190 4.76 8.18 4.49
C ALA A 190 5.10 7.65 5.88
N SER A 191 5.27 6.34 6.01
CA SER A 191 5.65 5.69 7.28
C SER A 191 7.08 6.06 7.68
N ILE A 192 7.99 6.16 6.69
CA ILE A 192 9.42 6.45 6.90
C ILE A 192 9.87 7.56 5.93
N PRO A 193 9.53 8.83 6.20
CA PRO A 193 9.82 9.96 5.31
C PRO A 193 11.28 10.09 4.89
N GLU A 194 12.22 9.76 5.79
CA GLU A 194 13.67 9.82 5.57
C GLU A 194 14.16 8.82 4.53
N GLU A 195 13.48 7.69 4.36
CA GLU A 195 13.84 6.63 3.42
C GLU A 195 13.19 6.76 2.04
N LEU A 196 12.29 7.73 1.85
CA LEU A 196 11.67 7.97 0.55
C LEU A 196 12.71 8.21 -0.54
N ALA A 197 12.58 7.47 -1.65
CA ALA A 197 13.45 7.62 -2.81
C ALA A 197 13.26 8.97 -3.54
N TYR A 198 12.11 9.63 -3.34
CA TYR A 198 11.82 10.98 -3.83
C TYR A 198 11.32 11.87 -2.70
N LYS A 199 11.87 13.07 -2.60
CA LYS A 199 11.57 14.04 -1.53
C LYS A 199 11.15 15.41 -2.07
N ASN A 200 10.84 15.53 -3.36
CA ASN A 200 10.49 16.83 -3.96
C ASN A 200 8.98 17.11 -3.83
N TYR A 201 8.51 17.13 -2.59
CA TYR A 201 7.16 17.52 -2.22
C TYR A 201 7.15 18.91 -1.56
N LYS A 202 5.98 19.52 -1.45
CA LYS A 202 5.81 20.75 -0.68
C LYS A 202 6.16 20.53 0.77
N GLU A 203 5.60 19.48 1.36
CA GLU A 203 5.88 18.99 2.71
C GLU A 203 5.70 17.47 2.73
N ILE A 204 6.44 16.81 3.62
CA ILE A 204 6.36 15.36 3.84
C ILE A 204 6.06 15.16 5.32
N TYR A 205 5.01 14.38 5.59
CA TYR A 205 4.55 14.05 6.93
C TYR A 205 4.74 12.56 7.20
N LYS A 206 5.03 12.22 8.45
CA LYS A 206 5.07 10.83 8.90
C LYS A 206 3.66 10.39 9.27
N PHE A 207 3.32 9.14 8.95
CA PHE A 207 2.20 8.46 9.55
C PHE A 207 2.55 8.11 11.00
N GLU A 208 1.98 8.84 11.95
CA GLU A 208 2.21 8.64 13.37
C GLU A 208 0.96 9.07 14.14
N LEU A 209 0.26 8.09 14.69
CA LEU A 209 -0.97 8.29 15.46
C LEU A 209 -0.64 8.39 16.95
N ASN A 210 -1.16 9.38 17.63
CA ASN A 210 -1.19 9.38 19.09
C ASN A 210 -2.27 8.40 19.62
N ASP A 211 -2.35 8.21 20.93
CA ASP A 211 -3.26 7.21 21.52
C ASP A 211 -4.73 7.48 21.16
N GLU A 212 -5.19 8.73 21.19
CA GLU A 212 -6.57 9.10 20.87
C GLU A 212 -6.87 8.88 19.37
N GLU A 213 -5.95 9.28 18.50
CA GLU A 213 -6.03 9.06 17.06
C GLU A 213 -6.01 7.59 16.70
N ASN A 214 -5.20 6.79 17.43
CA ASN A 214 -5.12 5.35 17.24
C ASN A 214 -6.42 4.64 17.64
N GLU A 215 -7.05 5.03 18.74
CA GLU A 215 -8.36 4.49 19.12
C GLU A 215 -9.44 4.85 18.11
N LYS A 216 -9.48 6.10 17.64
CA LYS A 216 -10.38 6.53 16.56
C LYS A 216 -10.14 5.73 15.26
N TYR A 217 -8.88 5.44 14.95
CA TYR A 217 -8.50 4.63 13.79
C TYR A 217 -8.99 3.19 13.93
N LYS A 218 -8.77 2.55 15.09
CA LYS A 218 -9.29 1.21 15.39
C LYS A 218 -10.82 1.15 15.27
N ASP A 219 -11.53 2.17 15.76
CA ASP A 219 -12.99 2.24 15.65
C ASP A 219 -13.47 2.30 14.18
N LEU A 220 -12.74 2.99 13.31
CA LEU A 220 -13.03 3.00 11.88
C LEU A 220 -12.73 1.65 11.22
N LEU A 221 -11.62 1.01 11.59
CA LEU A 221 -11.27 -0.33 11.09
C LEU A 221 -12.30 -1.38 11.50
N LYS A 222 -12.81 -1.35 12.74
CA LYS A 222 -13.88 -2.26 13.22
C LYS A 222 -15.18 -2.09 12.45
N LYS A 223 -15.51 -0.89 12.00
CA LYS A 223 -16.69 -0.69 11.13
C LYS A 223 -16.53 -1.38 9.78
N VAL A 224 -15.31 -1.42 9.25
CA VAL A 224 -14.99 -2.08 7.97
C VAL A 224 -14.91 -3.59 8.15
N TYR A 225 -14.20 -4.04 9.19
CA TYR A 225 -13.96 -5.43 9.56
C TYR A 225 -14.37 -5.66 11.02
N PRO A 226 -15.66 -6.00 11.29
CA PRO A 226 -16.14 -6.22 12.66
C PRO A 226 -15.39 -7.30 13.42
N GLU A 227 -14.78 -8.24 12.70
CA GLU A 227 -13.97 -9.32 13.25
C GLU A 227 -12.74 -8.80 14.03
N LEU A 228 -12.31 -7.55 13.78
CA LEU A 228 -11.20 -6.93 14.51
C LEU A 228 -11.52 -6.66 15.98
N GLU A 229 -12.79 -6.64 16.38
CA GLU A 229 -13.21 -6.46 17.78
C GLU A 229 -12.62 -7.55 18.71
N GLN A 230 -12.45 -8.77 18.20
CA GLN A 230 -11.87 -9.89 18.97
C GLN A 230 -10.40 -9.67 19.36
N TYR A 231 -9.70 -8.72 18.71
CA TYR A 231 -8.28 -8.43 18.96
C TYR A 231 -8.08 -7.21 19.90
N GLU A 232 -9.12 -6.65 20.49
CA GLU A 232 -8.99 -5.52 21.43
C GLU A 232 -8.25 -5.88 22.72
N ILE A 233 -8.28 -7.14 23.10
CA ILE A 233 -7.65 -7.64 24.32
C ILE A 233 -6.62 -8.71 23.96
N ILE A 234 -5.48 -8.27 23.46
CA ILE A 234 -4.36 -9.17 23.19
C ILE A 234 -3.36 -9.09 24.34
N ASN A 235 -2.98 -10.26 24.85
CA ASN A 235 -1.97 -10.35 25.90
C ASN A 235 -0.59 -9.97 25.35
N LYS A 236 0.20 -9.21 26.11
CA LYS A 236 1.59 -8.85 25.73
C LYS A 236 2.54 -10.05 25.52
N GLY A 237 2.12 -11.26 25.87
CA GLY A 237 2.88 -12.50 25.65
C GLY A 237 2.42 -13.28 24.41
N SER A 238 1.43 -12.75 23.67
CA SER A 238 0.98 -13.32 22.41
C SER A 238 1.92 -12.91 21.29
N CYS A 239 2.03 -13.73 20.26
CA CYS A 239 2.79 -13.39 19.05
C CYS A 239 1.90 -13.32 17.82
N LEU A 240 2.29 -12.42 16.90
CA LEU A 240 1.71 -12.31 15.57
C LEU A 240 2.65 -13.02 14.60
N ALA A 241 2.13 -13.96 13.81
CA ALA A 241 2.92 -14.75 12.88
C ALA A 241 2.45 -14.52 11.43
N PHE A 242 3.38 -14.27 10.52
CA PHE A 242 3.10 -14.05 9.11
C PHE A 242 3.68 -15.15 8.24
N THR A 243 2.93 -15.57 7.23
CA THR A 243 3.40 -16.52 6.24
C THR A 243 3.62 -15.84 4.88
N ILE A 244 4.35 -16.52 4.01
CA ILE A 244 4.55 -16.16 2.60
C ILE A 244 3.77 -17.13 1.71
N PRO A 245 3.56 -16.85 0.41
CA PRO A 245 2.86 -17.75 -0.50
C PRO A 245 3.74 -18.96 -0.89
N VAL A 246 3.90 -19.89 0.05
CA VAL A 246 4.82 -21.03 -0.05
C VAL A 246 4.49 -21.97 -1.22
N THR A 247 3.21 -22.08 -1.58
CA THR A 247 2.74 -23.12 -2.50
C THR A 247 2.57 -22.70 -3.95
N ALA A 248 2.48 -21.39 -4.23
CA ALA A 248 2.08 -20.93 -5.57
C ALA A 248 3.25 -20.48 -6.46
N ASP A 249 4.24 -19.79 -5.90
CA ASP A 249 5.24 -19.08 -6.68
C ASP A 249 6.68 -19.34 -6.22
N ASN A 250 6.89 -19.99 -5.09
CA ASN A 250 8.19 -20.15 -4.47
C ASN A 250 8.49 -21.63 -4.23
N ASN A 251 9.68 -22.05 -4.60
CA ASN A 251 10.24 -23.38 -4.29
C ASN A 251 10.66 -23.52 -2.81
N PHE A 252 9.98 -22.83 -1.89
CA PHE A 252 10.22 -23.07 -0.47
C PHE A 252 9.72 -24.47 -0.13
N GLY A 253 10.65 -25.34 0.23
CA GLY A 253 10.32 -26.71 0.58
C GLY A 253 9.46 -26.81 1.83
N GLU A 254 8.76 -27.92 1.98
CA GLU A 254 8.00 -28.28 3.20
C GLU A 254 8.88 -28.14 4.46
N ASP A 255 10.18 -28.37 4.34
CA ASP A 255 11.14 -28.24 5.44
C ASP A 255 11.14 -26.85 6.08
N TYR A 256 11.00 -25.78 5.31
CA TYR A 256 10.96 -24.43 5.85
C TYR A 256 9.71 -24.20 6.71
N ILE A 257 8.57 -24.66 6.21
CA ILE A 257 7.29 -24.57 6.96
C ILE A 257 7.40 -25.32 8.27
N ILE A 258 7.90 -26.56 8.23
CA ILE A 258 8.07 -27.40 9.42
C ILE A 258 8.98 -26.69 10.42
N LYS A 259 10.11 -26.19 10.02
CA LYS A 259 11.04 -25.48 10.90
C LYS A 259 10.46 -24.19 11.45
N TYR A 260 9.69 -23.46 10.66
CA TYR A 260 8.95 -22.27 11.08
C TYR A 260 7.93 -22.62 12.16
N GLN A 261 7.12 -23.66 11.96
CA GLN A 261 6.14 -24.13 12.92
C GLN A 261 6.82 -24.66 14.21
N ASP A 262 7.89 -25.45 14.06
CA ASP A 262 8.66 -25.99 15.20
C ASP A 262 9.26 -24.88 16.05
N TYR A 263 9.78 -23.82 15.40
CA TYR A 263 10.30 -22.68 16.13
C TYR A 263 9.20 -22.01 16.97
N ILE A 264 8.07 -21.70 16.36
CA ILE A 264 6.93 -21.07 17.02
C ILE A 264 6.41 -21.97 18.15
N ASN A 265 6.28 -23.29 17.91
CA ASN A 265 5.85 -24.27 18.91
C ASN A 265 6.73 -24.29 20.17
N ASN A 266 8.00 -23.95 20.04
CA ASN A 266 8.94 -23.96 21.17
C ASN A 266 9.07 -22.61 21.87
N HIS A 267 8.61 -21.50 21.26
CA HIS A 267 8.87 -20.15 21.77
C HIS A 267 7.61 -19.35 22.09
N ALA A 268 6.47 -19.68 21.48
CA ALA A 268 5.22 -18.98 21.70
C ALA A 268 4.25 -19.78 22.60
N LYS A 269 3.38 -19.08 23.33
CA LYS A 269 2.27 -19.67 24.10
C LYS A 269 0.92 -19.42 23.45
N GLU A 270 0.81 -18.30 22.77
CA GLU A 270 -0.39 -17.87 22.07
C GLU A 270 0.04 -17.25 20.74
N VAL A 271 -0.55 -17.72 19.64
CA VAL A 271 -0.17 -17.37 18.27
C VAL A 271 -1.37 -16.90 17.50
N TYR A 272 -1.26 -15.74 16.92
CA TYR A 272 -2.18 -15.19 15.92
C TYR A 272 -1.53 -15.30 14.54
N LEU A 273 -1.97 -16.25 13.73
CA LEU A 273 -1.41 -16.52 12.40
C LEU A 273 -2.16 -15.74 11.33
N LYS A 274 -1.46 -14.85 10.65
CA LYS A 274 -1.94 -14.17 9.45
C LYS A 274 -1.30 -14.77 8.20
N LYS A 275 -2.06 -15.58 7.50
CA LYS A 275 -1.61 -16.20 6.26
C LYS A 275 -1.61 -15.18 5.11
N HIS A 276 -0.62 -15.31 4.22
CA HIS A 276 -0.65 -14.61 2.95
C HIS A 276 -1.90 -15.03 2.15
N PRO A 277 -2.60 -14.13 1.41
CA PRO A 277 -3.83 -14.48 0.68
C PRO A 277 -3.69 -15.65 -0.31
N ARG A 278 -2.47 -15.92 -0.80
CA ARG A 278 -2.16 -17.04 -1.69
C ARG A 278 -1.58 -18.27 -0.99
N ASP A 279 -1.46 -18.24 0.34
CA ASP A 279 -0.97 -19.35 1.12
C ASP A 279 -2.11 -20.29 1.49
N ASN A 280 -2.12 -21.48 0.89
CA ASN A 280 -3.13 -22.52 1.12
C ASN A 280 -2.64 -23.62 2.07
N HIS A 281 -1.44 -23.47 2.66
CA HIS A 281 -0.93 -24.46 3.59
C HIS A 281 -1.75 -24.50 4.88
N ILE A 282 -1.89 -25.69 5.46
CA ILE A 282 -2.53 -25.89 6.77
C ILE A 282 -1.42 -25.96 7.81
N TYR A 283 -1.42 -24.99 8.73
CA TYR A 283 -0.45 -24.91 9.82
C TYR A 283 -1.01 -25.64 11.04
N GLU A 284 -0.21 -26.56 11.59
CA GLU A 284 -0.55 -27.31 12.78
C GLU A 284 0.37 -26.93 13.93
N PHE A 285 -0.20 -26.40 15.01
CA PHE A 285 0.55 -26.05 16.22
C PHE A 285 0.27 -27.07 17.32
N SER A 286 1.19 -27.18 18.28
CA SER A 286 1.07 -28.13 19.39
C SER A 286 -0.11 -27.78 20.29
N ASP A 287 -0.71 -28.80 20.97
CA ASP A 287 -1.83 -28.63 21.89
C ASP A 287 -1.55 -27.67 23.07
N ASN A 288 -0.28 -27.36 23.30
CA ASN A 288 0.15 -26.43 24.36
C ASN A 288 0.08 -24.96 23.95
N ILE A 289 -0.23 -24.69 22.67
CA ILE A 289 -0.32 -23.32 22.12
C ILE A 289 -1.79 -22.96 21.93
N VAL A 290 -2.16 -21.77 22.37
CA VAL A 290 -3.44 -21.17 22.00
C VAL A 290 -3.30 -20.59 20.59
N PHE A 291 -3.99 -21.20 19.64
CA PHE A 291 -3.86 -20.85 18.22
C PHE A 291 -5.09 -20.12 17.70
N HIS A 292 -4.87 -19.02 17.01
CA HIS A 292 -5.88 -18.22 16.35
C HIS A 292 -5.47 -17.96 14.89
N GLU A 293 -6.28 -18.34 13.93
CA GLU A 293 -6.09 -17.97 12.55
C GLU A 293 -6.83 -16.64 12.26
N ILE A 294 -6.09 -15.65 11.78
CA ILE A 294 -6.67 -14.37 11.35
C ILE A 294 -7.24 -14.54 9.93
N PRO A 295 -8.50 -14.14 9.68
CA PRO A 295 -9.12 -14.26 8.36
C PRO A 295 -8.24 -13.68 7.26
N GLN A 296 -8.12 -14.40 6.13
CA GLN A 296 -7.23 -14.01 5.03
C GLN A 296 -7.69 -12.75 4.31
N ASP A 297 -8.98 -12.45 4.33
CA ASP A 297 -9.59 -11.27 3.72
C ASP A 297 -9.34 -9.97 4.50
N ILE A 298 -8.91 -10.04 5.77
CA ILE A 298 -8.45 -8.86 6.52
C ILE A 298 -7.02 -8.54 6.07
N PRO A 299 -6.72 -7.37 5.51
CA PRO A 299 -5.34 -6.99 5.19
C PRO A 299 -4.44 -6.98 6.42
N ALA A 300 -3.21 -7.47 6.26
CA ALA A 300 -2.25 -7.60 7.36
C ALA A 300 -1.99 -6.27 8.08
N GLU A 301 -1.95 -5.19 7.32
CA GLU A 301 -1.70 -3.84 7.83
C GLU A 301 -2.78 -3.33 8.80
N MET A 302 -4.00 -3.84 8.69
CA MET A 302 -5.12 -3.41 9.55
C MET A 302 -5.10 -4.03 10.94
N ILE A 303 -4.30 -5.08 11.15
CA ILE A 303 -4.19 -5.74 12.46
C ILE A 303 -3.10 -5.14 13.35
N PHE A 304 -2.09 -4.47 12.80
CA PHE A 304 -0.96 -3.94 13.58
C PHE A 304 -1.36 -3.06 14.77
N PRO A 305 -2.38 -2.19 14.69
CA PRO A 305 -2.79 -1.37 15.82
C PRO A 305 -3.20 -2.16 17.08
N TYR A 306 -3.62 -3.41 16.88
CA TYR A 306 -4.08 -4.29 17.97
C TYR A 306 -2.96 -5.08 18.62
N PHE A 307 -1.78 -5.18 17.99
CA PHE A 307 -0.64 -5.99 18.43
C PHE A 307 0.52 -5.15 19.01
N ASN A 308 0.29 -3.89 19.36
CA ASN A 308 1.31 -3.04 19.97
C ASN A 308 1.95 -3.69 21.21
N GLY A 309 3.28 -3.75 21.22
CA GLY A 309 4.07 -4.37 22.28
C GLY A 309 4.18 -5.89 22.19
N CYS A 310 3.72 -6.52 21.09
CA CYS A 310 3.83 -7.95 20.83
C CYS A 310 5.07 -8.28 20.00
N GLU A 311 5.51 -9.54 20.09
CA GLU A 311 6.48 -10.11 19.16
C GLU A 311 5.80 -10.50 17.86
N CYS A 312 6.53 -10.32 16.75
CA CYS A 312 6.08 -10.69 15.43
C CYS A 312 7.06 -11.69 14.81
N TYR A 313 6.57 -12.78 14.28
CA TYR A 313 7.36 -13.79 13.56
C TYR A 313 7.07 -13.71 12.07
N MET A 314 8.12 -13.59 11.26
CA MET A 314 8.03 -13.53 9.79
C MET A 314 8.93 -14.57 9.17
N MET A 315 8.47 -15.21 8.10
CA MET A 315 9.31 -16.11 7.31
C MET A 315 10.35 -15.32 6.49
N GLU A 316 9.96 -14.17 5.96
CA GLU A 316 10.83 -13.26 5.21
C GLU A 316 10.43 -11.81 5.48
N PRO A 317 11.40 -10.87 5.47
CA PRO A 317 11.08 -9.45 5.51
C PRO A 317 10.48 -9.01 4.17
N ASP A 318 9.32 -8.39 4.23
CA ASP A 318 8.61 -7.91 3.05
C ASP A 318 8.17 -6.44 3.20
N SER A 319 7.29 -5.98 2.31
CA SER A 319 6.76 -4.62 2.34
C SER A 319 5.95 -4.28 3.60
N LEU A 320 5.49 -5.27 4.36
CA LEU A 320 4.78 -5.07 5.62
C LEU A 320 5.63 -4.36 6.66
N LEU A 321 6.97 -4.56 6.64
CA LEU A 321 7.90 -3.89 7.57
C LEU A 321 7.76 -2.37 7.54
N ILE A 322 7.46 -1.81 6.39
CA ILE A 322 7.29 -0.36 6.23
C ILE A 322 6.11 0.11 7.08
N ASN A 323 4.98 -0.57 6.97
CA ASN A 323 3.79 -0.25 7.76
C ASN A 323 3.97 -0.58 9.25
N MET A 324 4.66 -1.69 9.56
CA MET A 324 4.97 -2.09 10.94
C MET A 324 5.86 -1.08 11.67
N SER A 325 6.66 -0.30 10.92
CA SER A 325 7.54 0.73 11.50
C SER A 325 6.79 1.80 12.31
N SER A 326 5.50 1.99 12.04
CA SER A 326 4.63 2.96 12.74
C SER A 326 4.05 2.42 14.05
N PHE A 327 4.31 1.14 14.39
CA PHE A 327 3.78 0.47 15.57
C PHE A 327 4.91 -0.06 16.46
N ASP A 328 4.58 -0.33 17.73
CA ASP A 328 5.55 -0.91 18.68
C ASP A 328 5.53 -2.45 18.58
N LEU A 329 6.19 -2.96 17.54
CA LEU A 329 6.35 -4.39 17.27
C LEU A 329 7.83 -4.76 17.29
N PHE A 330 8.16 -5.92 17.88
CA PHE A 330 9.50 -6.50 17.76
C PHE A 330 9.48 -7.65 16.74
N ILE A 331 10.29 -7.56 15.71
CA ILE A 331 10.23 -8.45 14.55
C ILE A 331 11.28 -9.55 14.65
N ASN A 332 10.83 -10.79 14.65
CA ASN A 332 11.67 -11.99 14.57
C ASN A 332 11.59 -12.54 13.13
N VAL A 333 12.64 -12.35 12.35
CA VAL A 333 12.75 -12.96 11.02
C VAL A 333 13.34 -14.35 11.19
N LEU A 334 12.55 -15.37 10.85
CA LEU A 334 12.93 -16.77 10.96
C LEU A 334 13.60 -17.21 9.65
N TYR A 335 14.89 -16.91 9.53
CA TYR A 335 15.66 -17.14 8.33
C TYR A 335 15.96 -18.64 8.12
N TYR A 336 15.67 -19.13 6.93
CA TYR A 336 16.07 -20.44 6.46
C TYR A 336 16.75 -20.35 5.11
N LYS A 337 17.98 -20.83 5.00
CA LYS A 337 18.72 -20.78 3.74
C LYS A 337 18.10 -21.73 2.71
N THR A 338 17.24 -21.19 1.86
CA THR A 338 16.47 -21.93 0.87
C THR A 338 17.14 -21.99 -0.50
N TYR A 339 18.03 -21.04 -0.80
CA TYR A 339 18.63 -20.90 -2.12
C TYR A 339 20.16 -21.01 -2.08
N THR A 340 20.73 -21.62 -3.12
CA THR A 340 22.17 -21.55 -3.38
C THR A 340 22.53 -20.17 -3.94
N ASP A 341 23.83 -19.82 -3.89
CA ASP A 341 24.34 -18.56 -4.47
C ASP A 341 24.08 -18.44 -5.98
N GLU A 342 23.93 -19.57 -6.70
CA GLU A 342 23.58 -19.59 -8.12
C GLU A 342 22.10 -19.30 -8.35
N GLU A 343 21.22 -19.85 -7.53
CA GLU A 343 19.79 -19.59 -7.58
C GLU A 343 19.48 -18.14 -7.21
N ASN A 344 20.14 -17.59 -6.19
CA ASN A 344 20.01 -16.19 -5.80
C ASN A 344 20.35 -15.20 -6.93
N LYS A 345 21.24 -15.56 -7.86
CA LYS A 345 21.54 -14.72 -9.03
C LYS A 345 20.43 -14.65 -10.06
N LEU A 346 19.50 -15.60 -10.04
CA LEU A 346 18.34 -15.63 -10.94
C LEU A 346 17.20 -14.72 -10.46
N PHE A 347 17.20 -14.37 -9.20
CA PHE A 347 16.18 -13.50 -8.62
C PHE A 347 16.65 -12.03 -8.62
N ALA A 348 15.72 -11.11 -8.78
CA ALA A 348 16.00 -9.68 -8.69
C ALA A 348 16.40 -9.23 -7.27
N PHE A 349 16.26 -10.10 -6.29
CA PHE A 349 16.60 -9.91 -4.88
C PHE A 349 17.52 -11.05 -4.44
N SER A 350 18.47 -10.74 -3.57
CA SER A 350 19.30 -11.73 -2.90
C SER A 350 18.63 -12.10 -1.58
N PHE A 351 18.21 -13.34 -1.44
CA PHE A 351 17.66 -13.88 -0.19
C PHE A 351 18.79 -14.37 0.73
N THR A 352 19.77 -13.51 0.95
CA THR A 352 20.84 -13.77 1.91
C THR A 352 20.51 -13.16 3.26
N ARG A 353 21.06 -13.75 4.33
CA ARG A 353 20.90 -13.21 5.68
C ARG A 353 21.32 -11.75 5.79
N GLU A 354 22.41 -11.39 5.13
CA GLU A 354 22.93 -10.02 5.09
C GLU A 354 21.96 -9.06 4.44
N PHE A 355 21.28 -9.48 3.37
CA PHE A 355 20.25 -8.68 2.71
C PHE A 355 19.05 -8.46 3.62
N GLU A 356 18.57 -9.50 4.29
CA GLU A 356 17.43 -9.39 5.22
C GLU A 356 17.77 -8.49 6.40
N GLU A 357 18.99 -8.61 6.95
CA GLU A 357 19.47 -7.75 8.04
C GLU A 357 19.51 -6.27 7.60
N GLU A 358 20.08 -5.98 6.43
CA GLU A 358 20.15 -4.64 5.87
C GLU A 358 18.74 -4.07 5.62
N TYR A 359 17.84 -4.91 5.08
CA TYR A 359 16.46 -4.52 4.80
C TYR A 359 15.70 -4.19 6.09
N CYS A 360 15.74 -5.06 7.10
CA CYS A 360 15.12 -4.82 8.40
C CYS A 360 15.67 -3.59 9.08
N LYS A 361 17.00 -3.45 9.13
CA LYS A 361 17.67 -2.30 9.75
C LYS A 361 17.25 -0.98 9.12
N ARG A 362 17.09 -0.98 7.80
CA ARG A 362 16.66 0.20 7.05
C ARG A 362 15.25 0.64 7.43
N PHE A 363 14.30 -0.28 7.57
CA PHE A 363 12.89 0.07 7.74
C PHE A 363 12.41 0.10 9.19
N ILE A 364 12.97 -0.73 10.08
CA ILE A 364 12.53 -0.84 11.47
C ILE A 364 13.63 -0.59 12.51
N GLY A 365 14.83 -0.15 12.05
CA GLY A 365 15.96 0.15 12.95
C GLY A 365 16.42 -1.06 13.73
N ASP A 366 16.51 -0.94 15.05
CA ASP A 366 16.98 -2.02 15.94
C ASP A 366 15.85 -2.89 16.52
N LYS A 367 14.60 -2.73 16.05
CA LYS A 367 13.44 -3.48 16.52
C LYS A 367 13.29 -4.86 15.87
N PHE A 368 14.40 -5.54 15.60
CA PHE A 368 14.37 -6.86 14.99
C PHE A 368 15.50 -7.75 15.45
N GLN A 369 15.34 -9.05 15.19
CA GLN A 369 16.41 -10.04 15.17
C GLN A 369 16.20 -11.02 14.04
N ILE A 370 17.33 -11.58 13.52
CA ILE A 370 17.29 -12.67 12.55
C ILE A 370 17.70 -13.95 13.26
N ILE A 371 16.82 -14.93 13.20
CA ILE A 371 16.98 -16.23 13.84
C ILE A 371 17.17 -17.29 12.76
N GLU A 372 18.31 -17.90 12.73
CA GLU A 372 18.63 -18.96 11.75
C GLU A 372 17.99 -20.28 12.17
N LEU A 373 17.08 -20.78 11.36
CA LEU A 373 16.44 -22.07 11.55
C LEU A 373 17.42 -23.19 11.14
N GLN A 374 17.65 -24.15 12.04
CA GLN A 374 18.58 -25.25 11.85
C GLN A 374 17.91 -26.48 11.22
#